data_5569978827846697c1b3ac95aee4b545
#
_entry.id   5569978827846697c1b3ac95aee4b545
#
_cell.length_a   1.000
_cell.length_b   1.000
_cell.length_c   1.000
_cell.angle_alpha   90.00
_cell.angle_beta   90.00
_cell.angle_gamma   90.00
#
_symmetry.space_group_name_H-M   'P 1'
#
loop_
_entity.id
_entity.type
_entity.pdbx_description
1 polymer ?
#
loop_
_entity_poly.entity_id
_entity_poly.type
_entity_poly.pdbx_seq_one_letter_code
_entity_poly.pdbx_strand_id
1 'polypeptide(L)'
;MALQFSSACNFALSQKRVERIRAVASNDFIKVKTEEDKLVKLGGSDLKLTKLGIGAWSWGDTSYWNNFEWDDRKMKACKNAFDASIDSGITWFDTAEVYGSRFSFGAINSETLLGRFIKERKKKHPEDEIAVATKFAALPWRLGRQSVLSALKDSLSRLELDSVELYQLHWPGIYGNEDAVEQGLVKAVGVSNYSERLRVAYKQLKKRGIPLASNQVNYSLIYRIPEENGVKATCDELGISLIAYSPIAQGVLTGKYTPQNIPTGPRGNIYTSKFLTELQPLINRIKEIGQNYDKTPTQVALNWLIAQDNVIPIPGAKNAEQAKEFGGALGWRLTSDEVNELRALASKSKPTMGFPVEKM
;
A
#
# COMPACT_ATOMS: atom_id res chain seq x y z
N MET A 1 -10.35 30.33 57.65
CA MET A 1 -8.96 30.20 57.14
C MET A 1 -8.68 28.74 56.73
N ALA A 2 -9.41 28.21 55.77
CA ALA A 2 -9.27 26.79 55.33
C ALA A 2 -9.86 26.50 53.93
N LEU A 3 -9.61 27.32 52.91
CA LEU A 3 -10.13 27.10 51.57
C LEU A 3 -9.17 27.49 50.42
N GLN A 4 -7.87 27.66 50.67
CA GLN A 4 -6.89 28.00 49.61
C GLN A 4 -5.82 26.96 49.30
N PHE A 5 -5.82 25.79 49.96
CA PHE A 5 -4.76 24.74 49.72
C PHE A 5 -5.13 23.63 48.73
N SER A 6 -6.38 23.58 48.26
CA SER A 6 -6.82 22.48 47.39
C SER A 6 -6.51 22.68 45.90
N SER A 7 -6.46 23.93 45.42
CA SER A 7 -6.30 24.21 43.99
C SER A 7 -4.86 24.04 43.45
N ALA A 8 -3.88 24.43 44.26
CA ALA A 8 -2.46 24.34 43.86
C ALA A 8 -1.92 22.87 43.80
N CYS A 9 -2.44 22.02 44.70
CA CYS A 9 -2.02 20.62 44.75
C CYS A 9 -2.57 19.82 43.55
N ASN A 10 -3.79 20.10 43.08
CA ASN A 10 -4.37 19.46 41.90
C ASN A 10 -3.70 19.91 40.60
N PHE A 11 -3.23 21.16 40.51
CA PHE A 11 -2.51 21.65 39.34
C PHE A 11 -1.11 21.07 39.24
N ALA A 12 -0.41 20.94 40.35
CA ALA A 12 0.94 20.32 40.41
C ALA A 12 0.89 18.82 40.12
N LEU A 13 -0.16 18.10 40.54
CA LEU A 13 -0.37 16.68 40.22
C LEU A 13 -0.73 16.48 38.75
N SER A 14 -1.50 17.42 38.15
CA SER A 14 -1.81 17.43 36.73
C SER A 14 -0.56 17.67 35.86
N GLN A 15 0.28 18.64 36.23
CA GLN A 15 1.55 18.92 35.52
C GLN A 15 2.53 17.74 35.60
N LYS A 16 2.73 17.18 36.81
CA LYS A 16 3.61 15.97 36.97
C LYS A 16 3.08 14.76 36.22
N ARG A 17 1.75 14.62 36.09
CA ARG A 17 1.16 13.54 35.28
C ARG A 17 1.37 13.77 33.77
N VAL A 18 1.26 15.01 33.29
CA VAL A 18 1.55 15.39 31.90
C VAL A 18 3.05 15.25 31.57
N GLU A 19 3.93 15.66 32.50
CA GLU A 19 5.37 15.48 32.34
C GLU A 19 5.77 14.00 32.37
N ARG A 20 5.15 13.18 33.22
CA ARG A 20 5.37 11.73 33.25
C ARG A 20 4.86 11.05 31.98
N ILE A 21 3.72 11.47 31.42
CA ILE A 21 3.20 10.99 30.13
C ILE A 21 4.14 11.44 29.00
N ARG A 22 4.66 12.66 29.01
CA ARG A 22 5.67 13.12 28.05
C ARG A 22 7.00 12.40 28.19
N ALA A 23 7.46 12.09 29.39
CA ALA A 23 8.69 11.36 29.63
C ALA A 23 8.59 9.88 29.24
N VAL A 24 7.42 9.25 29.40
CA VAL A 24 7.18 7.89 28.93
C VAL A 24 7.05 7.87 27.40
N ALA A 25 6.38 8.85 26.79
CA ALA A 25 6.28 8.99 25.34
C ALA A 25 7.65 9.28 24.67
N SER A 26 8.59 9.93 25.37
CA SER A 26 9.91 10.25 24.83
C SER A 26 10.91 9.08 24.86
N ASN A 27 10.67 8.03 25.64
CA ASN A 27 11.58 6.89 25.75
C ASN A 27 11.24 5.66 24.92
N ASP A 28 10.02 5.58 24.32
CA ASP A 28 9.59 4.46 23.49
C ASP A 28 9.62 4.75 21.98
N PHE A 29 10.31 5.81 21.56
CA PHE A 29 10.59 6.02 20.14
C PHE A 29 11.54 4.95 19.65
N ILE A 30 11.02 3.86 19.07
CA ILE A 30 11.83 2.95 18.26
C ILE A 30 12.18 3.71 16.98
N LYS A 31 13.27 4.52 17.04
CA LYS A 31 13.89 5.05 15.83
C LYS A 31 14.48 3.87 15.07
N VAL A 32 13.90 3.56 13.92
CA VAL A 32 14.52 2.68 12.93
C VAL A 32 15.85 3.32 12.53
N LYS A 33 16.98 2.69 12.92
CA LYS A 33 18.32 3.33 12.91
C LYS A 33 19.15 3.07 11.67
N THR A 34 18.76 2.12 10.81
CA THR A 34 19.55 1.69 9.63
C THR A 34 18.70 1.60 8.36
N GLU A 35 19.37 1.67 7.20
CA GLU A 35 18.69 1.42 5.90
C GLU A 35 18.08 -0.01 5.84
N GLU A 36 18.71 -1.00 6.49
CA GLU A 36 18.17 -2.37 6.59
C GLU A 36 16.81 -2.42 7.28
N ASP A 37 16.56 -1.52 8.24
CA ASP A 37 15.27 -1.44 8.93
C ASP A 37 14.11 -0.93 8.02
N LYS A 38 14.45 -0.32 6.87
CA LYS A 38 13.48 0.12 5.87
C LYS A 38 13.09 -1.00 4.92
N LEU A 39 13.85 -2.08 4.87
CA LEU A 39 13.61 -3.22 3.99
C LEU A 39 12.83 -4.32 4.70
N VAL A 40 12.11 -5.11 3.92
CA VAL A 40 11.45 -6.34 4.37
C VAL A 40 11.68 -7.43 3.33
N LYS A 41 11.92 -8.65 3.79
CA LYS A 41 11.95 -9.84 2.94
C LYS A 41 10.52 -10.17 2.49
N LEU A 42 10.32 -10.33 1.20
CA LEU A 42 9.00 -10.62 0.64
C LEU A 42 8.68 -12.12 0.79
N GLY A 43 7.91 -12.43 1.83
CA GLY A 43 7.52 -13.80 2.17
C GLY A 43 8.72 -14.74 2.26
N GLY A 44 8.55 -15.96 1.74
CA GLY A 44 9.59 -16.98 1.67
C GLY A 44 10.64 -16.79 0.56
N SER A 45 10.51 -15.75 -0.29
CA SER A 45 11.47 -15.47 -1.38
C SER A 45 12.72 -14.76 -0.86
N ASP A 46 13.78 -14.67 -1.68
CA ASP A 46 14.99 -13.90 -1.33
C ASP A 46 14.89 -12.42 -1.70
N LEU A 47 13.76 -12.00 -2.25
CA LEU A 47 13.50 -10.62 -2.63
C LEU A 47 13.34 -9.74 -1.39
N LYS A 48 14.11 -8.65 -1.32
CA LYS A 48 13.96 -7.60 -0.30
C LYS A 48 13.42 -6.34 -0.96
N LEU A 49 12.40 -5.75 -0.35
CA LEU A 49 11.74 -4.53 -0.81
C LEU A 49 11.64 -3.52 0.34
N THR A 50 11.47 -2.24 0.02
CA THR A 50 11.12 -1.26 1.06
C THR A 50 9.75 -1.58 1.67
N LYS A 51 9.59 -1.33 2.98
CA LYS A 51 8.36 -1.61 3.75
C LYS A 51 7.12 -0.84 3.26
N LEU A 52 7.29 -0.05 2.21
CA LEU A 52 6.25 0.68 1.52
C LEU A 52 6.62 0.75 0.03
N GLY A 53 5.66 0.50 -0.85
CA GLY A 53 5.80 0.65 -2.29
C GLY A 53 4.84 1.70 -2.84
N ILE A 54 4.89 1.94 -4.15
CA ILE A 54 3.97 2.84 -4.84
C ILE A 54 3.08 2.07 -5.80
N GLY A 55 1.76 2.22 -5.63
CA GLY A 55 0.77 1.72 -6.59
C GLY A 55 0.62 2.66 -7.78
N ALA A 56 0.84 2.15 -8.98
CA ALA A 56 0.78 2.91 -10.23
C ALA A 56 -0.57 2.85 -10.93
N TRP A 57 -1.63 2.37 -10.27
CA TRP A 57 -2.95 2.24 -10.91
C TRP A 57 -3.48 3.55 -11.49
N SER A 58 -3.23 4.68 -10.83
CA SER A 58 -3.68 5.99 -11.33
C SER A 58 -2.86 6.53 -12.51
N TRP A 59 -1.73 5.91 -12.86
CA TRP A 59 -0.85 6.38 -13.92
C TRP A 59 -1.39 5.94 -15.28
N GLY A 60 -1.76 6.91 -16.10
CA GLY A 60 -2.42 6.65 -17.37
C GLY A 60 -3.91 6.32 -17.29
N ASP A 61 -4.49 6.18 -16.08
CA ASP A 61 -5.89 5.83 -15.93
C ASP A 61 -6.81 6.99 -16.37
N THR A 62 -7.78 6.65 -17.23
CA THR A 62 -8.83 7.57 -17.68
C THR A 62 -10.24 7.08 -17.30
N SER A 63 -10.34 6.13 -16.37
CA SER A 63 -11.63 5.53 -16.01
C SER A 63 -12.09 5.87 -14.59
N TYR A 64 -11.19 5.92 -13.62
CA TYR A 64 -11.53 6.06 -12.21
C TYR A 64 -10.83 7.23 -11.52
N TRP A 65 -9.52 7.39 -11.74
CA TRP A 65 -8.68 8.28 -10.94
C TRP A 65 -8.52 9.69 -11.48
N ASN A 66 -8.65 9.90 -12.79
CA ASN A 66 -8.26 11.15 -13.47
C ASN A 66 -9.42 11.85 -14.19
N ASN A 67 -10.68 11.58 -13.80
CA ASN A 67 -11.86 12.21 -14.37
C ASN A 67 -11.94 12.06 -15.92
N PHE A 68 -11.61 10.87 -16.42
CA PHE A 68 -11.59 10.53 -17.85
C PHE A 68 -10.59 11.30 -18.71
N GLU A 69 -9.63 11.98 -18.10
CA GLU A 69 -8.61 12.78 -18.78
C GLU A 69 -7.20 12.31 -18.47
N TRP A 70 -6.33 12.35 -19.49
CA TRP A 70 -4.89 12.18 -19.36
C TRP A 70 -4.17 13.16 -20.28
N ASP A 71 -3.30 13.98 -19.73
CA ASP A 71 -2.56 15.03 -20.43
C ASP A 71 -1.08 15.09 -19.97
N ASP A 72 -0.29 15.95 -20.63
CA ASP A 72 1.13 16.12 -20.34
C ASP A 72 1.40 16.61 -18.91
N ARG A 73 0.48 17.38 -18.31
CA ARG A 73 0.60 17.85 -16.92
C ARG A 73 0.51 16.68 -15.96
N LYS A 74 -0.46 15.75 -16.19
CA LYS A 74 -0.64 14.54 -15.38
C LYS A 74 0.55 13.59 -15.56
N MET A 75 1.03 13.44 -16.80
CA MET A 75 2.23 12.65 -17.09
C MET A 75 3.46 13.22 -16.37
N LYS A 76 3.68 14.54 -16.43
CA LYS A 76 4.78 15.21 -15.71
C LYS A 76 4.63 15.06 -14.19
N ALA A 77 3.41 15.19 -13.66
CA ALA A 77 3.15 15.01 -12.23
C ALA A 77 3.46 13.57 -11.77
N CYS A 78 3.09 12.55 -12.55
CA CYS A 78 3.42 11.16 -12.28
C CYS A 78 4.93 10.89 -12.35
N LYS A 79 5.63 11.47 -13.34
CA LYS A 79 7.10 11.38 -13.41
C LYS A 79 7.75 11.99 -12.16
N ASN A 80 7.28 13.14 -11.72
CA ASN A 80 7.77 13.78 -10.50
C ASN A 80 7.43 12.92 -9.25
N ALA A 81 6.27 12.24 -9.22
CA ALA A 81 5.92 11.31 -8.15
C ALA A 81 6.89 10.12 -8.13
N PHE A 82 7.23 9.56 -9.29
CA PHE A 82 8.19 8.48 -9.43
C PHE A 82 9.56 8.86 -8.88
N ASP A 83 10.13 9.99 -9.33
CA ASP A 83 11.43 10.46 -8.87
C ASP A 83 11.42 10.75 -7.35
N ALA A 84 10.42 11.48 -6.87
CA ALA A 84 10.29 11.82 -5.47
C ALA A 84 10.09 10.59 -4.56
N SER A 85 9.52 9.50 -5.07
CA SER A 85 9.41 8.23 -4.34
C SER A 85 10.80 7.65 -4.06
N ILE A 86 11.63 7.54 -5.10
CA ILE A 86 12.99 7.03 -4.99
C ILE A 86 13.84 7.92 -4.07
N ASP A 87 13.78 9.23 -4.26
CA ASP A 87 14.50 10.21 -3.44
C ASP A 87 14.05 10.16 -1.96
N SER A 88 12.85 9.67 -1.68
CA SER A 88 12.30 9.48 -0.33
C SER A 88 12.54 8.05 0.24
N GLY A 89 13.29 7.21 -0.46
CA GLY A 89 13.65 5.86 -0.04
C GLY A 89 12.57 4.80 -0.33
N ILE A 90 11.62 5.07 -1.24
CA ILE A 90 10.64 4.09 -1.72
C ILE A 90 11.09 3.63 -3.10
N THR A 91 11.59 2.40 -3.20
CA THR A 91 12.31 1.93 -4.40
C THR A 91 11.58 0.86 -5.20
N TRP A 92 10.30 0.56 -4.89
CA TRP A 92 9.55 -0.38 -5.68
C TRP A 92 8.15 0.12 -6.05
N PHE A 93 7.66 -0.33 -7.22
CA PHE A 93 6.45 0.14 -7.85
C PHE A 93 5.58 -1.05 -8.27
N ASP A 94 4.29 -0.98 -7.95
CA ASP A 94 3.31 -1.99 -8.31
C ASP A 94 2.42 -1.47 -9.45
N THR A 95 2.44 -2.18 -10.57
CA THR A 95 1.61 -1.92 -11.77
C THR A 95 0.83 -3.16 -12.19
N ALA A 96 0.17 -3.14 -13.34
CA ALA A 96 -0.48 -4.29 -13.96
C ALA A 96 -0.68 -4.07 -15.47
N GLU A 97 -0.75 -5.14 -16.25
CA GLU A 97 -1.01 -5.09 -17.69
C GLU A 97 -2.33 -4.37 -18.06
N VAL A 98 -3.30 -4.35 -17.14
CA VAL A 98 -4.62 -3.74 -17.37
C VAL A 98 -4.74 -2.31 -16.84
N TYR A 99 -3.67 -1.74 -16.28
CA TYR A 99 -3.70 -0.37 -15.78
C TYR A 99 -3.41 0.63 -16.91
N GLY A 100 -4.18 1.72 -16.94
CA GLY A 100 -4.05 2.78 -17.92
C GLY A 100 -5.33 3.05 -18.71
N SER A 101 -5.24 3.77 -19.81
CA SER A 101 -6.38 4.12 -20.64
C SER A 101 -6.81 2.96 -21.55
N ARG A 102 -8.05 2.52 -21.39
CA ARG A 102 -8.68 1.54 -22.28
C ARG A 102 -8.96 2.10 -23.69
N PHE A 103 -9.05 3.42 -23.83
CA PHE A 103 -9.41 4.09 -25.07
C PHE A 103 -8.22 4.48 -25.95
N SER A 104 -7.01 4.36 -25.46
CA SER A 104 -5.81 4.75 -26.18
C SER A 104 -5.12 3.61 -26.95
N PHE A 105 -5.81 2.47 -27.16
CA PHE A 105 -5.24 1.29 -27.81
C PHE A 105 -3.84 0.88 -27.25
N GLY A 106 -3.66 1.04 -25.95
CA GLY A 106 -2.39 0.73 -25.28
C GLY A 106 -1.33 1.84 -25.35
N ALA A 107 -1.59 2.98 -26.01
CA ALA A 107 -0.63 4.09 -26.09
C ALA A 107 -0.37 4.77 -24.75
N ILE A 108 -1.32 4.68 -23.78
CA ILE A 108 -1.18 5.19 -22.41
C ILE A 108 -1.46 4.03 -21.46
N ASN A 109 -0.40 3.28 -21.17
CA ASN A 109 -0.44 2.15 -20.24
C ASN A 109 0.51 2.42 -19.08
N SER A 110 0.11 2.04 -17.86
CA SER A 110 0.90 2.27 -16.65
C SER A 110 2.29 1.61 -16.71
N GLU A 111 2.40 0.42 -17.32
CA GLU A 111 3.69 -0.26 -17.51
C GLU A 111 4.60 0.52 -18.45
N THR A 112 4.08 1.03 -19.59
CA THR A 112 4.85 1.84 -20.54
C THR A 112 5.35 3.14 -19.91
N LEU A 113 4.51 3.80 -19.10
CA LEU A 113 4.92 5.01 -18.36
C LEU A 113 6.03 4.68 -17.35
N LEU A 114 5.85 3.60 -16.57
CA LEU A 114 6.83 3.18 -15.57
C LEU A 114 8.16 2.81 -16.22
N GLY A 115 8.16 2.02 -17.30
CA GLY A 115 9.38 1.64 -18.05
C GLY A 115 10.14 2.87 -18.55
N ARG A 116 9.42 3.82 -19.17
CA ARG A 116 10.00 5.10 -19.58
C ARG A 116 10.63 5.87 -18.41
N PHE A 117 9.95 5.96 -17.26
CA PHE A 117 10.45 6.68 -16.09
C PHE A 117 11.70 6.02 -15.51
N ILE A 118 11.72 4.68 -15.45
CA ILE A 118 12.91 3.91 -15.02
C ILE A 118 14.08 4.18 -15.96
N LYS A 119 13.87 4.09 -17.27
CA LYS A 119 14.91 4.33 -18.28
C LYS A 119 15.49 5.75 -18.20
N GLU A 120 14.63 6.77 -18.03
CA GLU A 120 15.05 8.15 -17.86
C GLU A 120 15.83 8.35 -16.55
N ARG A 121 15.41 7.71 -15.45
CA ARG A 121 16.08 7.80 -14.15
C ARG A 121 17.45 7.12 -14.20
N LYS A 122 17.54 5.91 -14.74
CA LYS A 122 18.78 5.13 -14.84
C LYS A 122 19.85 5.81 -15.69
N LYS A 123 19.50 6.66 -16.65
CA LYS A 123 20.47 7.49 -17.40
C LYS A 123 21.20 8.50 -16.52
N LYS A 124 20.56 8.98 -15.45
CA LYS A 124 21.12 9.99 -14.54
C LYS A 124 21.66 9.36 -13.25
N HIS A 125 21.03 8.29 -12.81
CA HIS A 125 21.28 7.57 -11.57
C HIS A 125 21.33 6.07 -11.85
N PRO A 126 22.41 5.56 -12.49
CA PRO A 126 22.53 4.14 -12.84
C PRO A 126 22.60 3.22 -11.63
N GLU A 127 23.00 3.76 -10.46
CA GLU A 127 23.10 3.09 -9.17
C GLU A 127 21.74 2.79 -8.50
N ASP A 128 20.67 3.50 -8.87
CA ASP A 128 19.37 3.32 -8.23
C ASP A 128 18.84 1.90 -8.48
N GLU A 129 18.56 1.17 -7.43
CA GLU A 129 17.86 -0.12 -7.49
C GLU A 129 16.36 0.10 -7.47
N ILE A 130 15.69 -0.18 -8.58
CA ILE A 130 14.25 0.04 -8.74
C ILE A 130 13.59 -1.30 -9.03
N ALA A 131 12.77 -1.77 -8.10
CA ALA A 131 12.03 -3.00 -8.23
C ALA A 131 10.64 -2.77 -8.83
N VAL A 132 10.18 -3.70 -9.67
CA VAL A 132 8.88 -3.64 -10.33
C VAL A 132 8.07 -4.88 -10.01
N ALA A 133 6.81 -4.66 -9.61
CA ALA A 133 5.79 -5.68 -9.54
C ALA A 133 4.74 -5.43 -10.62
N THR A 134 4.39 -6.48 -11.39
CA THR A 134 3.25 -6.41 -12.32
C THR A 134 2.32 -7.61 -12.18
N LYS A 135 1.19 -7.62 -12.92
CA LYS A 135 0.13 -8.59 -12.70
C LYS A 135 -0.48 -9.10 -13.98
N PHE A 136 -0.76 -10.40 -14.00
CA PHE A 136 -1.55 -11.07 -15.03
C PHE A 136 -3.05 -10.93 -14.77
N ALA A 137 -3.79 -10.44 -15.75
CA ALA A 137 -5.24 -10.41 -15.72
C ALA A 137 -5.80 -11.79 -16.09
N ALA A 138 -6.28 -12.54 -15.10
CA ALA A 138 -6.83 -13.89 -15.26
C ALA A 138 -8.25 -13.84 -15.87
N LEU A 139 -8.35 -13.38 -17.13
CA LEU A 139 -9.63 -13.28 -17.85
C LEU A 139 -10.09 -14.67 -18.33
N PRO A 140 -11.41 -14.96 -18.40
CA PRO A 140 -11.94 -16.29 -18.69
C PRO A 140 -11.49 -16.91 -20.01
N TRP A 141 -11.15 -16.08 -21.01
CA TRP A 141 -10.70 -16.54 -22.33
C TRP A 141 -9.19 -16.72 -22.44
N ARG A 142 -8.42 -16.35 -21.44
CA ARG A 142 -6.95 -16.52 -21.38
C ARG A 142 -6.66 -17.81 -20.62
N LEU A 143 -6.47 -18.90 -21.33
CA LEU A 143 -6.33 -20.23 -20.73
C LEU A 143 -4.88 -20.75 -20.81
N GLY A 144 -4.50 -21.48 -19.77
CA GLY A 144 -3.24 -22.22 -19.72
C GLY A 144 -2.00 -21.37 -19.41
N ARG A 145 -0.90 -22.07 -19.12
CA ARG A 145 0.38 -21.47 -18.71
C ARG A 145 0.99 -20.58 -19.80
N GLN A 146 0.79 -20.94 -21.08
CA GLN A 146 1.32 -20.17 -22.20
C GLN A 146 0.73 -18.75 -22.23
N SER A 147 -0.55 -18.57 -21.85
CA SER A 147 -1.17 -17.24 -21.73
C SER A 147 -0.49 -16.37 -20.69
N VAL A 148 -0.09 -16.96 -19.56
CA VAL A 148 0.62 -16.26 -18.48
C VAL A 148 2.00 -15.81 -18.95
N LEU A 149 2.75 -16.69 -19.61
CA LEU A 149 4.08 -16.37 -20.12
C LEU A 149 4.05 -15.33 -21.25
N SER A 150 3.11 -15.46 -22.19
CA SER A 150 2.95 -14.49 -23.27
C SER A 150 2.62 -13.10 -22.70
N ALA A 151 1.68 -13.03 -21.77
CA ALA A 151 1.32 -11.77 -21.11
C ALA A 151 2.49 -11.15 -20.34
N LEU A 152 3.30 -11.97 -19.67
CA LEU A 152 4.51 -11.48 -19.00
C LEU A 152 5.50 -10.89 -19.99
N LYS A 153 5.76 -11.57 -21.12
CA LYS A 153 6.65 -11.05 -22.18
C LYS A 153 6.13 -9.74 -22.76
N ASP A 154 4.81 -9.60 -22.94
CA ASP A 154 4.18 -8.35 -23.35
C ASP A 154 4.35 -7.25 -22.30
N SER A 155 4.22 -7.59 -21.01
CA SER A 155 4.47 -6.67 -19.91
C SER A 155 5.94 -6.22 -19.86
N LEU A 156 6.89 -7.16 -19.99
CA LEU A 156 8.32 -6.85 -20.04
C LEU A 156 8.67 -5.94 -21.23
N SER A 157 8.05 -6.18 -22.39
CA SER A 157 8.20 -5.32 -23.56
C SER A 157 7.69 -3.89 -23.29
N ARG A 158 6.52 -3.72 -22.65
CA ARG A 158 5.99 -2.39 -22.26
C ARG A 158 6.86 -1.69 -21.21
N LEU A 159 7.40 -2.46 -20.28
CA LEU A 159 8.30 -1.95 -19.22
C LEU A 159 9.72 -1.66 -19.74
N GLU A 160 10.09 -2.16 -20.93
CA GLU A 160 11.46 -2.15 -21.46
C GLU A 160 12.46 -2.79 -20.47
N LEU A 161 12.08 -3.92 -19.85
CA LEU A 161 12.86 -4.68 -18.87
C LEU A 161 13.01 -6.13 -19.33
N ASP A 162 14.13 -6.77 -18.95
CA ASP A 162 14.37 -8.19 -19.20
C ASP A 162 13.68 -9.11 -18.18
N SER A 163 13.45 -8.60 -16.98
CA SER A 163 12.77 -9.30 -15.88
C SER A 163 12.10 -8.32 -14.93
N VAL A 164 11.18 -8.81 -14.10
CA VAL A 164 10.58 -8.05 -12.98
C VAL A 164 10.80 -8.77 -11.65
N GLU A 165 10.75 -8.03 -10.55
CA GLU A 165 10.95 -8.57 -9.21
C GLU A 165 9.80 -9.43 -8.75
N LEU A 166 8.54 -9.01 -9.01
CA LEU A 166 7.35 -9.73 -8.58
C LEU A 166 6.31 -9.81 -9.70
N TYR A 167 5.83 -11.03 -9.98
CA TYR A 167 4.72 -11.26 -10.90
C TYR A 167 3.53 -11.89 -10.18
N GLN A 168 2.36 -11.29 -10.30
CA GLN A 168 1.18 -11.67 -9.51
C GLN A 168 0.01 -12.10 -10.41
N LEU A 169 -0.77 -13.10 -9.97
CA LEU A 169 -2.11 -13.31 -10.53
C LEU A 169 -3.04 -12.25 -9.94
N HIS A 170 -3.66 -11.41 -10.78
CA HIS A 170 -4.40 -10.21 -10.36
C HIS A 170 -5.69 -10.52 -9.59
N TRP A 171 -6.27 -11.68 -9.86
CA TRP A 171 -7.43 -12.26 -9.15
C TRP A 171 -7.42 -13.78 -9.28
N PRO A 172 -8.23 -14.48 -8.48
CA PRO A 172 -8.26 -15.94 -8.51
C PRO A 172 -8.60 -16.49 -9.89
N GLY A 173 -7.81 -17.47 -10.35
CA GLY A 173 -7.96 -18.18 -11.61
C GLY A 173 -7.47 -19.62 -11.48
N ILE A 174 -7.43 -20.33 -12.60
CA ILE A 174 -6.92 -21.72 -12.72
C ILE A 174 -5.49 -21.77 -13.24
N TYR A 175 -4.79 -20.66 -13.22
CA TYR A 175 -3.48 -20.45 -13.83
C TYR A 175 -2.36 -20.64 -12.82
N GLY A 176 -1.19 -21.04 -13.32
CA GLY A 176 0.07 -21.06 -12.57
C GLY A 176 1.06 -20.08 -13.19
N ASN A 177 1.87 -19.46 -12.37
CA ASN A 177 2.94 -18.53 -12.77
C ASN A 177 4.35 -19.11 -12.50
N GLU A 178 4.44 -20.41 -12.25
CA GLU A 178 5.67 -21.11 -11.91
C GLU A 178 6.71 -21.06 -13.04
N ASP A 179 6.27 -21.22 -14.29
CA ASP A 179 7.16 -21.25 -15.46
C ASP A 179 7.89 -19.90 -15.67
N ALA A 180 7.32 -18.79 -15.17
CA ALA A 180 7.94 -17.48 -15.21
C ALA A 180 9.21 -17.41 -14.34
N VAL A 181 9.20 -18.07 -13.18
CA VAL A 181 10.36 -18.19 -12.29
C VAL A 181 11.42 -19.07 -12.93
N GLU A 182 11.03 -20.25 -13.45
CA GLU A 182 11.94 -21.22 -14.06
C GLU A 182 12.66 -20.66 -15.29
N GLN A 183 12.02 -19.74 -16.03
CA GLN A 183 12.64 -19.04 -17.16
C GLN A 183 13.46 -17.81 -16.74
N GLY A 184 13.55 -17.48 -15.46
CA GLY A 184 14.29 -16.32 -14.97
C GLY A 184 13.66 -14.96 -15.31
N LEU A 185 12.40 -14.93 -15.76
CA LEU A 185 11.69 -13.72 -16.13
C LEU A 185 11.18 -12.93 -14.90
N VAL A 186 11.08 -13.60 -13.74
CA VAL A 186 10.65 -13.00 -12.47
C VAL A 186 11.50 -13.56 -11.33
N LYS A 187 11.73 -12.73 -10.27
CA LYS A 187 12.44 -13.16 -9.08
C LYS A 187 11.51 -13.81 -8.05
N ALA A 188 10.25 -13.39 -8.01
CA ALA A 188 9.25 -13.91 -7.08
C ALA A 188 7.86 -13.94 -7.72
N VAL A 189 7.00 -14.82 -7.22
CA VAL A 189 5.60 -14.92 -7.64
C VAL A 189 4.66 -14.65 -6.48
N GLY A 190 3.54 -14.01 -6.82
CA GLY A 190 2.48 -13.67 -5.88
C GLY A 190 1.09 -13.90 -6.46
N VAL A 191 0.10 -13.66 -5.63
CA VAL A 191 -1.32 -13.65 -6.01
C VAL A 191 -1.99 -12.37 -5.49
N SER A 192 -3.20 -12.10 -5.96
CA SER A 192 -3.99 -10.97 -5.49
C SER A 192 -5.45 -11.40 -5.33
N ASN A 193 -6.09 -10.92 -4.26
CA ASN A 193 -7.47 -11.21 -3.91
C ASN A 193 -7.77 -12.71 -3.65
N TYR A 194 -6.76 -13.46 -3.19
CA TYR A 194 -6.93 -14.86 -2.81
C TYR A 194 -7.38 -14.96 -1.34
N SER A 195 -8.42 -15.75 -1.10
CA SER A 195 -8.92 -16.11 0.23
C SER A 195 -8.84 -17.64 0.44
N GLU A 196 -9.92 -18.36 0.19
CA GLU A 196 -9.96 -19.83 0.37
C GLU A 196 -8.95 -20.58 -0.50
N ARG A 197 -8.66 -20.04 -1.70
CA ARG A 197 -7.68 -20.63 -2.64
C ARG A 197 -6.22 -20.36 -2.28
N LEU A 198 -5.92 -19.50 -1.29
CA LEU A 198 -4.55 -19.13 -0.94
C LEU A 198 -3.71 -20.36 -0.54
N ARG A 199 -4.26 -21.23 0.32
CA ARG A 199 -3.57 -22.46 0.74
C ARG A 199 -3.35 -23.44 -0.41
N VAL A 200 -4.25 -23.48 -1.38
CA VAL A 200 -4.13 -24.33 -2.57
C VAL A 200 -2.97 -23.80 -3.44
N ALA A 201 -2.93 -22.51 -3.73
CA ALA A 201 -1.86 -21.87 -4.49
C ALA A 201 -0.49 -22.11 -3.81
N TYR A 202 -0.39 -21.87 -2.50
CA TYR A 202 0.82 -22.15 -1.71
C TYR A 202 1.30 -23.60 -1.87
N LYS A 203 0.40 -24.59 -1.69
CA LYS A 203 0.75 -26.00 -1.81
C LYS A 203 1.23 -26.38 -3.22
N GLN A 204 0.63 -25.81 -4.27
CA GLN A 204 1.04 -26.08 -5.67
C GLN A 204 2.44 -25.54 -5.97
N LEU A 205 2.71 -24.29 -5.62
CA LEU A 205 4.04 -23.67 -5.80
C LEU A 205 5.10 -24.41 -4.98
N LYS A 206 4.80 -24.76 -3.74
CA LYS A 206 5.71 -25.49 -2.85
C LYS A 206 6.14 -26.85 -3.41
N LYS A 207 5.27 -27.57 -4.16
CA LYS A 207 5.63 -28.83 -4.84
C LYS A 207 6.74 -28.65 -5.87
N ARG A 208 6.90 -27.45 -6.40
CA ARG A 208 7.97 -27.09 -7.37
C ARG A 208 9.13 -26.36 -6.70
N GLY A 209 9.15 -26.25 -5.38
CA GLY A 209 10.18 -25.53 -4.64
C GLY A 209 10.10 -24.01 -4.78
N ILE A 210 8.99 -23.47 -5.30
CA ILE A 210 8.78 -22.04 -5.50
C ILE A 210 7.98 -21.47 -4.32
N PRO A 211 8.51 -20.47 -3.59
CA PRO A 211 7.75 -19.81 -2.54
C PRO A 211 6.65 -18.92 -3.10
N LEU A 212 5.44 -19.00 -2.54
CA LEU A 212 4.41 -17.98 -2.75
C LEU A 212 4.80 -16.75 -1.91
N ALA A 213 5.31 -15.71 -2.56
CA ALA A 213 5.92 -14.58 -1.87
C ALA A 213 4.90 -13.59 -1.31
N SER A 214 3.77 -13.36 -1.99
CA SER A 214 2.79 -12.37 -1.56
C SER A 214 1.35 -12.72 -1.89
N ASN A 215 0.41 -12.15 -1.10
CA ASN A 215 -0.99 -12.00 -1.46
C ASN A 215 -1.36 -10.51 -1.36
N GLN A 216 -1.70 -9.89 -2.49
CA GLN A 216 -2.09 -8.48 -2.53
C GLN A 216 -3.61 -8.34 -2.38
N VAL A 217 -4.06 -7.65 -1.34
CA VAL A 217 -5.48 -7.50 -1.01
C VAL A 217 -5.83 -6.06 -0.60
N ASN A 218 -7.11 -5.69 -0.67
CA ASN A 218 -7.58 -4.46 -0.05
C ASN A 218 -7.40 -4.55 1.46
N TYR A 219 -6.60 -3.63 2.00
CA TYR A 219 -6.40 -3.59 3.44
C TYR A 219 -6.02 -2.18 3.90
N SER A 220 -6.76 -1.69 4.85
CA SER A 220 -6.56 -0.39 5.48
C SER A 220 -7.15 -0.39 6.89
N LEU A 221 -6.91 0.66 7.65
CA LEU A 221 -7.45 0.80 8.99
C LEU A 221 -9.00 0.69 9.05
N ILE A 222 -9.71 1.11 7.99
CA ILE A 222 -11.18 1.03 7.91
C ILE A 222 -11.70 -0.11 7.03
N TYR A 223 -10.84 -0.87 6.37
CA TYR A 223 -11.20 -2.05 5.61
C TYR A 223 -10.32 -3.22 6.09
N ARG A 224 -10.84 -4.03 7.01
CA ARG A 224 -10.09 -5.09 7.69
C ARG A 224 -10.64 -6.49 7.45
N ILE A 225 -11.36 -6.68 6.36
CA ILE A 225 -11.86 -8.00 5.94
C ILE A 225 -10.75 -9.07 5.94
N PRO A 226 -9.49 -8.78 5.51
CA PRO A 226 -8.42 -9.77 5.60
C PRO A 226 -8.08 -10.27 7.02
N GLU A 227 -8.34 -9.46 8.07
CA GLU A 227 -8.25 -9.92 9.48
C GLU A 227 -9.43 -10.83 9.83
N GLU A 228 -10.64 -10.45 9.43
CA GLU A 228 -11.90 -11.10 9.82
C GLU A 228 -12.13 -12.43 9.12
N ASN A 229 -11.73 -12.56 7.85
CA ASN A 229 -11.91 -13.76 7.03
C ASN A 229 -10.72 -14.73 7.11
N GLY A 230 -9.70 -14.44 7.94
CA GLY A 230 -8.55 -15.31 8.18
C GLY A 230 -7.46 -15.24 7.11
N VAL A 231 -7.58 -14.39 6.09
CA VAL A 231 -6.53 -14.21 5.05
C VAL A 231 -5.22 -13.73 5.66
N LYS A 232 -5.27 -12.73 6.56
CA LYS A 232 -4.06 -12.25 7.24
C LYS A 232 -3.41 -13.34 8.08
N ALA A 233 -4.19 -14.04 8.90
CA ALA A 233 -3.68 -15.15 9.72
C ALA A 233 -3.06 -16.26 8.85
N THR A 234 -3.66 -16.58 7.70
CA THR A 234 -3.10 -17.56 6.75
C THR A 234 -1.79 -17.06 6.14
N CYS A 235 -1.69 -15.78 5.78
CA CYS A 235 -0.44 -15.19 5.30
C CYS A 235 0.67 -15.28 6.35
N ASP A 236 0.37 -14.91 7.60
CA ASP A 236 1.33 -14.98 8.71
C ASP A 236 1.79 -16.42 8.98
N GLU A 237 0.87 -17.40 9.03
CA GLU A 237 1.17 -18.82 9.22
C GLU A 237 2.07 -19.40 8.13
N LEU A 238 1.82 -19.03 6.88
CA LEU A 238 2.52 -19.62 5.73
C LEU A 238 3.75 -18.82 5.31
N GLY A 239 4.08 -17.71 5.99
CA GLY A 239 5.18 -16.82 5.64
C GLY A 239 4.96 -16.13 4.29
N ILE A 240 3.73 -15.74 3.96
CA ILE A 240 3.36 -15.01 2.76
C ILE A 240 3.19 -13.54 3.13
N SER A 241 3.88 -12.61 2.47
CA SER A 241 3.70 -11.18 2.72
C SER A 241 2.34 -10.70 2.23
N LEU A 242 1.65 -9.90 3.05
CA LEU A 242 0.40 -9.25 2.67
C LEU A 242 0.71 -7.87 2.09
N ILE A 243 0.50 -7.69 0.79
CA ILE A 243 0.59 -6.38 0.16
C ILE A 243 -0.78 -5.70 0.24
N ALA A 244 -0.82 -4.51 0.86
CA ALA A 244 -2.06 -3.78 1.11
C ALA A 244 -2.30 -2.73 0.03
N TYR A 245 -3.25 -2.97 -0.90
CA TYR A 245 -3.72 -1.91 -1.79
C TYR A 245 -4.81 -1.06 -1.13
N SER A 246 -5.03 0.16 -1.62
CA SER A 246 -5.90 1.18 -1.01
C SER A 246 -5.60 1.45 0.49
N PRO A 247 -4.34 1.51 0.92
CA PRO A 247 -3.95 1.51 2.34
C PRO A 247 -4.42 2.74 3.10
N ILE A 248 -4.70 3.84 2.39
CA ILE A 248 -5.26 5.09 2.95
C ILE A 248 -6.74 5.29 2.59
N ALA A 249 -7.45 4.18 2.28
CA ALA A 249 -8.86 4.20 1.88
C ALA A 249 -9.15 5.27 0.81
N GLN A 250 -8.38 5.24 -0.29
CA GLN A 250 -8.51 6.17 -1.42
C GLN A 250 -8.41 7.66 -1.02
N GLY A 251 -7.68 7.95 0.04
CA GLY A 251 -7.43 9.29 0.55
C GLY A 251 -8.37 9.72 1.69
N VAL A 252 -9.29 8.89 2.14
CA VAL A 252 -10.22 9.23 3.24
C VAL A 252 -9.48 9.32 4.58
N LEU A 253 -8.50 8.46 4.81
CA LEU A 253 -7.69 8.45 6.04
C LEU A 253 -6.65 9.59 6.12
N THR A 254 -6.53 10.41 5.08
CA THR A 254 -5.61 11.58 5.10
C THR A 254 -6.16 12.75 5.92
N GLY A 255 -7.45 12.72 6.27
CA GLY A 255 -8.13 13.80 6.97
C GLY A 255 -8.47 15.03 6.13
N LYS A 256 -8.28 14.99 4.79
CA LYS A 256 -8.65 16.09 3.88
C LYS A 256 -10.14 16.13 3.54
N TYR A 257 -10.83 14.99 3.66
CA TYR A 257 -12.26 14.90 3.43
C TYR A 257 -13.04 15.07 4.75
N THR A 258 -14.11 15.82 4.69
CA THR A 258 -15.00 16.10 5.84
C THR A 258 -16.44 15.85 5.41
N PRO A 259 -17.41 15.80 6.33
CA PRO A 259 -18.83 15.73 5.99
C PRO A 259 -19.31 16.83 5.03
N GLN A 260 -18.65 17.99 5.05
CA GLN A 260 -18.95 19.15 4.20
C GLN A 260 -18.13 19.18 2.91
N ASN A 261 -17.06 18.38 2.82
CA ASN A 261 -16.16 18.29 1.68
C ASN A 261 -15.92 16.81 1.33
N ILE A 262 -16.88 16.18 0.67
CA ILE A 262 -16.82 14.77 0.27
C ILE A 262 -15.92 14.58 -0.97
N PRO A 263 -15.38 13.38 -1.22
CA PRO A 263 -14.68 13.08 -2.48
C PRO A 263 -15.60 13.26 -3.69
N THR A 264 -15.04 13.70 -4.80
CA THR A 264 -15.76 13.78 -6.08
C THR A 264 -15.74 12.45 -6.85
N GLY A 265 -16.62 12.32 -7.86
CA GLY A 265 -16.71 11.15 -8.74
C GLY A 265 -17.15 9.88 -8.00
N PRO A 266 -16.79 8.68 -8.49
CA PRO A 266 -17.25 7.40 -7.94
C PRO A 266 -16.98 7.23 -6.43
N ARG A 267 -15.94 7.86 -5.91
CA ARG A 267 -15.59 7.82 -4.48
C ARG A 267 -16.61 8.52 -3.59
N GLY A 268 -17.27 9.57 -4.09
CA GLY A 268 -18.33 10.28 -3.35
C GLY A 268 -19.56 9.40 -3.07
N ASN A 269 -19.82 8.41 -3.92
CA ASN A 269 -20.88 7.43 -3.71
C ASN A 269 -20.54 6.41 -2.61
N ILE A 270 -19.25 6.18 -2.36
CA ILE A 270 -18.74 5.26 -1.33
C ILE A 270 -18.59 6.00 0.01
N TYR A 271 -17.90 7.14 -0.01
CA TYR A 271 -17.55 7.93 1.16
C TYR A 271 -18.50 9.13 1.31
N THR A 272 -19.73 8.83 1.74
CA THR A 272 -20.80 9.82 1.90
C THR A 272 -20.55 10.75 3.11
N SER A 273 -21.27 11.88 3.17
CA SER A 273 -21.24 12.80 4.32
C SER A 273 -21.54 12.08 5.64
N LYS A 274 -22.55 11.17 5.65
CA LYS A 274 -22.90 10.36 6.81
C LYS A 274 -21.72 9.50 7.27
N PHE A 275 -21.11 8.75 6.33
CA PHE A 275 -19.95 7.91 6.64
C PHE A 275 -18.79 8.73 7.18
N LEU A 276 -18.50 9.88 6.57
CA LEU A 276 -17.41 10.75 7.04
C LEU A 276 -17.71 11.35 8.42
N THR A 277 -18.97 11.57 8.78
CA THR A 277 -19.35 11.99 10.14
C THR A 277 -19.05 10.89 11.16
N GLU A 278 -19.42 9.65 10.85
CA GLU A 278 -19.16 8.49 11.71
C GLU A 278 -17.65 8.21 11.86
N LEU A 279 -16.84 8.59 10.86
CA LEU A 279 -15.39 8.39 10.84
C LEU A 279 -14.60 9.48 11.60
N GLN A 280 -15.21 10.64 11.90
CA GLN A 280 -14.49 11.78 12.53
C GLN A 280 -13.72 11.42 13.81
N PRO A 281 -14.26 10.61 14.76
CA PRO A 281 -13.51 10.26 15.96
C PRO A 281 -12.18 9.54 15.64
N LEU A 282 -12.18 8.66 14.66
CA LEU A 282 -10.97 7.99 14.20
C LEU A 282 -9.99 8.97 13.55
N ILE A 283 -10.47 9.84 12.65
CA ILE A 283 -9.61 10.84 11.97
C ILE A 283 -8.99 11.80 12.99
N ASN A 284 -9.76 12.23 13.98
CA ASN A 284 -9.25 13.12 15.04
C ASN A 284 -8.15 12.41 15.84
N ARG A 285 -8.34 11.14 16.19
CA ARG A 285 -7.33 10.39 16.93
C ARG A 285 -6.06 10.14 16.11
N ILE A 286 -6.19 9.85 14.82
CA ILE A 286 -5.05 9.77 13.89
C ILE A 286 -4.25 11.09 13.87
N LYS A 287 -4.94 12.25 13.85
CA LYS A 287 -4.31 13.57 13.89
C LYS A 287 -3.57 13.82 15.21
N GLU A 288 -4.19 13.48 16.34
CA GLU A 288 -3.59 13.62 17.67
C GLU A 288 -2.32 12.78 17.81
N ILE A 289 -2.37 11.51 17.39
CA ILE A 289 -1.18 10.64 17.36
C ILE A 289 -0.11 11.23 16.44
N GLY A 290 -0.51 11.68 15.24
CA GLY A 290 0.42 12.32 14.31
C GLY A 290 1.14 13.53 14.92
N GLN A 291 0.45 14.37 15.68
CA GLN A 291 1.06 15.52 16.37
C GLN A 291 2.14 15.08 17.38
N ASN A 292 1.94 13.95 18.08
CA ASN A 292 2.93 13.45 19.03
C ASN A 292 4.24 13.00 18.37
N TYR A 293 4.18 12.58 17.11
CA TYR A 293 5.30 12.08 16.33
C TYR A 293 5.82 13.08 15.28
N ASP A 294 5.24 14.27 15.18
CA ASP A 294 5.47 15.21 14.08
C ASP A 294 5.22 14.53 12.71
N LYS A 295 4.07 13.85 12.61
CA LYS A 295 3.64 13.09 11.43
C LYS A 295 2.26 13.50 10.94
N THR A 296 2.05 13.39 9.62
CA THR A 296 0.75 13.64 9.03
C THR A 296 -0.22 12.47 9.28
N PRO A 297 -1.54 12.68 9.20
CA PRO A 297 -2.53 11.60 9.28
C PRO A 297 -2.27 10.49 8.25
N THR A 298 -1.83 10.84 7.05
CA THR A 298 -1.43 9.89 6.00
C THR A 298 -0.32 8.98 6.47
N GLN A 299 0.72 9.55 7.08
CA GLN A 299 1.88 8.81 7.58
C GLN A 299 1.49 7.90 8.74
N VAL A 300 0.61 8.34 9.64
CA VAL A 300 0.07 7.49 10.72
C VAL A 300 -0.73 6.32 10.16
N ALA A 301 -1.63 6.57 9.19
CA ALA A 301 -2.43 5.52 8.57
C ALA A 301 -1.58 4.47 7.83
N LEU A 302 -0.52 4.89 7.13
CA LEU A 302 0.44 3.98 6.49
C LEU A 302 1.28 3.24 7.52
N ASN A 303 1.74 3.93 8.56
CA ASN A 303 2.55 3.33 9.62
C ASN A 303 1.76 2.30 10.44
N TRP A 304 0.44 2.47 10.59
CA TRP A 304 -0.43 1.47 11.19
C TRP A 304 -0.36 0.11 10.46
N LEU A 305 -0.23 0.11 9.13
CA LEU A 305 -0.02 -1.11 8.33
C LEU A 305 1.42 -1.63 8.50
N ILE A 306 2.42 -0.76 8.36
CA ILE A 306 3.84 -1.10 8.51
C ILE A 306 4.12 -1.70 9.89
N ALA A 307 3.46 -1.22 10.94
CA ALA A 307 3.60 -1.70 12.31
C ALA A 307 3.11 -3.15 12.53
N GLN A 308 2.48 -3.76 11.53
CA GLN A 308 2.01 -5.16 11.60
C GLN A 308 3.01 -6.17 11.01
N ASP A 309 4.26 -5.77 10.77
CA ASP A 309 5.45 -6.53 10.34
C ASP A 309 5.34 -7.24 8.99
N ASN A 310 4.32 -8.04 8.72
CA ASN A 310 4.12 -8.79 7.48
C ASN A 310 3.14 -8.10 6.52
N VAL A 311 3.00 -6.77 6.64
CA VAL A 311 2.10 -5.96 5.79
C VAL A 311 2.87 -4.86 5.10
N ILE A 312 2.75 -4.78 3.78
CA ILE A 312 3.45 -3.81 2.94
C ILE A 312 2.43 -2.94 2.21
N PRO A 313 2.17 -1.70 2.63
CA PRO A 313 1.24 -0.81 1.96
C PRO A 313 1.79 -0.29 0.63
N ILE A 314 0.88 -0.12 -0.36
CA ILE A 314 1.17 0.44 -1.68
C ILE A 314 0.21 1.59 -2.02
N PRO A 315 0.34 2.76 -1.37
CA PRO A 315 -0.46 3.92 -1.73
C PRO A 315 -0.17 4.39 -3.15
N GLY A 316 -1.19 4.92 -3.83
CA GLY A 316 -1.04 5.55 -5.14
C GLY A 316 -0.58 7.00 -5.01
N ALA A 317 0.53 7.39 -5.66
CA ALA A 317 1.02 8.76 -5.74
C ALA A 317 0.75 9.36 -7.11
N LYS A 318 0.14 10.56 -7.14
CA LYS A 318 -0.16 11.31 -8.37
C LYS A 318 0.78 12.49 -8.60
N ASN A 319 1.56 12.88 -7.59
CA ASN A 319 2.51 13.99 -7.63
C ASN A 319 3.63 13.79 -6.60
N ALA A 320 4.65 14.64 -6.69
CA ALA A 320 5.84 14.57 -5.84
C ALA A 320 5.53 14.77 -4.34
N GLU A 321 4.57 15.64 -4.02
CA GLU A 321 4.20 15.96 -2.64
C GLU A 321 3.62 14.73 -1.94
N GLN A 322 2.74 13.98 -2.62
CA GLN A 322 2.20 12.72 -2.09
C GLN A 322 3.29 11.68 -1.89
N ALA A 323 4.20 11.53 -2.87
CA ALA A 323 5.30 10.58 -2.77
C ALA A 323 6.22 10.88 -1.57
N LYS A 324 6.60 12.15 -1.39
CA LYS A 324 7.40 12.60 -0.23
C LYS A 324 6.66 12.37 1.09
N GLU A 325 5.36 12.67 1.14
CA GLU A 325 4.53 12.43 2.31
C GLU A 325 4.54 10.94 2.69
N PHE A 326 4.39 10.04 1.71
CA PHE A 326 4.41 8.59 1.95
C PHE A 326 5.78 8.12 2.48
N GLY A 327 6.89 8.63 1.95
CA GLY A 327 8.23 8.35 2.46
C GLY A 327 8.38 8.67 3.96
N GLY A 328 7.72 9.70 4.44
CA GLY A 328 7.69 10.05 5.86
C GLY A 328 6.97 9.06 6.77
N ALA A 329 6.30 8.03 6.22
CA ALA A 329 5.76 6.91 7.00
C ALA A 329 6.84 5.89 7.39
N LEU A 330 8.02 5.93 6.78
CA LEU A 330 9.16 5.07 7.07
C LEU A 330 10.04 5.66 8.19
N GLY A 331 10.87 4.82 8.84
CA GLY A 331 11.87 5.27 9.80
C GLY A 331 11.34 5.54 11.22
N TRP A 332 10.12 5.17 11.53
CA TRP A 332 9.49 5.24 12.84
C TRP A 332 8.40 4.17 12.95
N ARG A 333 7.83 3.98 14.16
CA ARG A 333 6.81 2.96 14.37
C ARG A 333 5.83 3.38 15.44
N LEU A 334 4.52 3.16 15.20
CA LEU A 334 3.48 3.22 16.22
C LEU A 334 3.71 2.16 17.29
N THR A 335 3.37 2.48 18.53
CA THR A 335 3.34 1.50 19.62
C THR A 335 2.22 0.48 19.40
N SER A 336 2.34 -0.69 20.02
CA SER A 336 1.29 -1.72 19.98
C SER A 336 -0.04 -1.21 20.55
N ASP A 337 0.00 -0.35 21.57
CA ASP A 337 -1.20 0.25 22.18
C ASP A 337 -1.89 1.20 21.21
N GLU A 338 -1.14 2.05 20.49
CA GLU A 338 -1.70 2.95 19.47
C GLU A 338 -2.28 2.18 18.29
N VAL A 339 -1.60 1.11 17.83
CA VAL A 339 -2.11 0.22 16.78
C VAL A 339 -3.45 -0.39 17.20
N ASN A 340 -3.55 -0.89 18.44
CA ASN A 340 -4.76 -1.51 18.98
C ASN A 340 -5.87 -0.47 19.23
N GLU A 341 -5.54 0.71 19.73
CA GLU A 341 -6.48 1.80 19.93
C GLU A 341 -7.12 2.23 18.61
N LEU A 342 -6.31 2.49 17.58
CA LEU A 342 -6.80 2.84 16.24
C LEU A 342 -7.67 1.73 15.64
N ARG A 343 -7.27 0.45 15.82
CA ARG A 343 -8.07 -0.70 15.40
C ARG A 343 -9.44 -0.74 16.11
N ALA A 344 -9.48 -0.49 17.41
CA ALA A 344 -10.71 -0.47 18.20
C ALA A 344 -11.64 0.69 17.78
N LEU A 345 -11.09 1.88 17.51
CA LEU A 345 -11.87 3.01 17.01
C LEU A 345 -12.43 2.73 15.60
N ALA A 346 -11.62 2.17 14.71
CA ALA A 346 -12.03 1.84 13.36
C ALA A 346 -13.12 0.76 13.30
N SER A 347 -13.21 -0.13 14.31
CA SER A 347 -14.26 -1.15 14.40
C SER A 347 -15.67 -0.56 14.60
N LYS A 348 -15.78 0.70 14.99
CA LYS A 348 -17.06 1.42 15.15
C LYS A 348 -17.63 1.89 13.81
N SER A 349 -16.81 1.94 12.76
CA SER A 349 -17.22 2.31 11.41
C SER A 349 -17.44 1.03 10.58
N LYS A 350 -18.53 0.96 9.82
CA LYS A 350 -18.78 -0.20 8.94
C LYS A 350 -17.72 -0.25 7.83
N PRO A 351 -17.19 -1.44 7.48
CA PRO A 351 -16.28 -1.57 6.36
C PRO A 351 -16.92 -1.01 5.09
N THR A 352 -16.23 -0.08 4.45
CA THR A 352 -16.67 0.44 3.16
C THR A 352 -16.03 -0.42 2.09
N MET A 353 -16.84 -1.10 1.29
CA MET A 353 -16.34 -1.88 0.16
C MET A 353 -15.78 -0.92 -0.90
N GLY A 354 -14.52 -1.11 -1.29
CA GLY A 354 -13.83 -0.22 -2.21
C GLY A 354 -14.24 -0.42 -3.66
N PHE A 355 -13.98 -1.56 -4.26
CA PHE A 355 -14.16 -1.75 -5.71
C PHE A 355 -14.84 -3.10 -6.03
N PRO A 356 -15.58 -3.23 -7.15
CA PRO A 356 -16.29 -4.46 -7.51
C PRO A 356 -15.45 -5.74 -7.57
N VAL A 357 -14.14 -5.62 -7.81
CA VAL A 357 -13.19 -6.76 -7.86
C VAL A 357 -13.08 -7.50 -6.52
N GLU A 358 -13.46 -6.86 -5.41
CA GLU A 358 -13.40 -7.46 -4.07
C GLU A 358 -14.52 -8.47 -3.82
N LYS A 359 -15.49 -8.55 -4.75
CA LYS A 359 -16.61 -9.50 -4.70
C LYS A 359 -16.40 -10.73 -5.57
N MET A 360 -15.29 -10.82 -6.30
CA MET A 360 -14.92 -11.96 -7.13
C MET A 360 -14.04 -12.94 -6.35
#